data_e66680bd12a3a761d9ebeda6f6a74145
#
_entry.id   e66680bd12a3a761d9ebeda6f6a74145
#
_cell.length_a   1.000
_cell.length_b   1.000
_cell.length_c   1.000
_cell.angle_alpha   90.00
_cell.angle_beta   90.00
_cell.angle_gamma   90.00
#
_symmetry.space_group_name_H-M   'P 1'
#
loop_
_entity.id
_entity.type
_entity.pdbx_description
1 polymer ?
#
loop_
_entity_poly.entity_id
_entity_poly.type
_entity_poly.pdbx_seq_one_letter_code
_entity_poly.pdbx_strand_id
1 'polypeptide(L)'
;MMPMQLIHSPNYMTPFKKITVTTLILAEKKKAWEYYTLPEHIVNWNFASDQWHCPKASNDLVVGGKYYTRMEAKFGEIGFDFEGTYTEVLPEEGFTFKLSDEREVSVSFTEKGESTQVRVIFDAETENTFKLQTQGWQTILDQYKKYTEAN
;
A
#
# COMPACT_ATOMS: atom_id res chain seq x y z
N MET A 1 -11.00 -34.52 12.10
CA MET A 1 -10.72 -33.69 12.13
C MET A 1 -10.18 -33.02 11.46
N MET A 2 -9.94 -33.06 10.99
CA MET A 2 -9.31 -32.45 10.70
C MET A 2 -9.05 -31.26 10.81
N PRO A 3 -9.17 -31.14 11.13
CA PRO A 3 -9.00 -29.73 11.28
C PRO A 3 -7.60 -29.28 11.45
N MET A 4 -6.76 -30.16 11.84
CA MET A 4 -5.35 -29.79 11.98
C MET A 4 -4.71 -29.39 10.65
N GLN A 5 -5.12 -30.04 9.59
CA GLN A 5 -4.66 -29.62 8.27
C GLN A 5 -5.13 -28.21 7.95
N LEU A 6 -6.32 -27.89 8.40
CA LEU A 6 -6.86 -26.56 8.18
C LEU A 6 -6.01 -25.49 8.85
N ILE A 7 -5.50 -25.81 10.04
CA ILE A 7 -4.66 -24.88 10.78
C ILE A 7 -3.36 -24.61 10.04
N HIS A 8 -2.86 -25.58 9.31
CA HIS A 8 -1.61 -25.42 8.57
C HIS A 8 -1.74 -24.64 7.28
N SER A 9 -2.95 -24.43 6.80
CA SER A 9 -3.18 -23.63 5.60
C SER A 9 -2.98 -22.16 5.92
N PRO A 10 -2.18 -21.41 5.13
CA PRO A 10 -2.03 -19.96 5.32
C PRO A 10 -3.37 -19.23 5.33
N ASN A 11 -4.34 -19.71 4.55
CA ASN A 11 -5.66 -19.08 4.46
C ASN A 11 -6.44 -19.20 5.77
N TYR A 12 -6.13 -20.18 6.59
CA TYR A 12 -6.76 -20.34 7.90
C TYR A 12 -6.08 -19.50 8.96
N MET A 13 -4.84 -19.11 8.72
CA MET A 13 -4.08 -18.31 9.67
C MET A 13 -4.43 -16.83 9.60
N THR A 14 -5.05 -16.41 8.50
CA THR A 14 -5.46 -15.01 8.35
C THR A 14 -6.99 -14.95 8.25
N PRO A 15 -7.64 -14.21 9.17
CA PRO A 15 -9.10 -14.04 9.12
C PRO A 15 -9.54 -13.04 8.06
N PHE A 16 -8.59 -12.38 7.40
CA PHE A 16 -8.88 -11.27 6.51
C PHE A 16 -9.09 -11.71 5.07
N LYS A 17 -10.02 -11.05 4.40
CA LYS A 17 -10.18 -11.18 2.96
C LYS A 17 -9.24 -10.23 2.27
N LYS A 18 -8.75 -10.61 1.09
CA LYS A 18 -7.79 -9.80 0.36
C LYS A 18 -8.46 -9.03 -0.77
N ILE A 19 -8.00 -7.81 -0.94
CA ILE A 19 -8.43 -6.92 -2.03
C ILE A 19 -7.20 -6.60 -2.87
N THR A 20 -7.38 -6.59 -4.19
CA THR A 20 -6.29 -6.28 -5.13
C THR A 20 -6.67 -5.05 -5.95
N VAL A 21 -5.74 -4.09 -6.02
CA VAL A 21 -5.87 -2.95 -6.92
C VAL A 21 -4.59 -2.85 -7.75
N THR A 22 -4.70 -2.38 -8.99
CA THR A 22 -3.56 -2.33 -9.91
C THR A 22 -3.55 -1.04 -10.70
N THR A 23 -2.38 -0.70 -11.21
CA THR A 23 -2.23 0.38 -12.18
C THR A 23 -1.02 0.09 -13.06
N LEU A 24 -1.01 0.71 -14.25
CA LEU A 24 0.13 0.62 -15.16
C LEU A 24 0.75 2.00 -15.26
N ILE A 25 2.01 2.11 -14.85
CA ILE A 25 2.74 3.36 -14.81
C ILE A 25 3.60 3.48 -16.06
N LEU A 26 3.51 4.62 -16.77
CA LEU A 26 4.38 4.91 -17.91
C LEU A 26 5.73 5.40 -17.38
N ALA A 27 6.47 4.48 -16.77
CA ALA A 27 7.79 4.75 -16.22
C ALA A 27 8.52 3.43 -16.04
N GLU A 28 9.85 3.50 -16.02
CA GLU A 28 10.69 2.35 -15.73
C GLU A 28 10.49 1.89 -14.29
N LYS A 29 10.79 0.62 -14.04
CA LYS A 29 10.58 -0.01 -12.74
C LYS A 29 11.33 0.71 -11.62
N LYS A 30 12.55 1.18 -11.88
CA LYS A 30 13.33 1.91 -10.88
C LYS A 30 12.61 3.18 -10.45
N LYS A 31 12.10 3.96 -11.40
CA LYS A 31 11.37 5.19 -11.10
C LYS A 31 10.07 4.87 -10.37
N ALA A 32 9.32 3.88 -10.85
CA ALA A 32 8.08 3.47 -10.21
C ALA A 32 8.32 3.09 -8.75
N TRP A 33 9.38 2.36 -8.49
CA TRP A 33 9.79 1.96 -7.14
C TRP A 33 10.16 3.18 -6.27
N GLU A 34 11.02 4.05 -6.77
CA GLU A 34 11.48 5.22 -6.02
C GLU A 34 10.33 6.16 -5.67
N TYR A 35 9.44 6.40 -6.61
CA TYR A 35 8.32 7.31 -6.40
C TYR A 35 7.27 6.73 -5.46
N TYR A 36 7.24 5.41 -5.32
CA TYR A 36 6.36 4.76 -4.36
C TYR A 36 6.95 4.69 -2.95
N THR A 37 8.27 4.66 -2.83
CA THR A 37 8.93 4.35 -1.55
C THR A 37 9.65 5.51 -0.88
N LEU A 38 10.04 6.54 -1.61
CA LEU A 38 10.72 7.68 -1.01
C LEU A 38 9.72 8.62 -0.35
N PRO A 39 9.94 8.99 0.93
CA PRO A 39 9.01 9.85 1.66
C PRO A 39 8.68 11.16 0.97
N GLU A 40 9.65 11.80 0.33
CA GLU A 40 9.43 13.06 -0.38
C GLU A 40 8.44 12.94 -1.54
N HIS A 41 8.29 11.73 -2.08
CA HIS A 41 7.30 11.49 -3.13
C HIS A 41 5.97 11.03 -2.53
N ILE A 42 6.00 10.19 -1.51
CA ILE A 42 4.79 9.64 -0.88
C ILE A 42 3.84 10.76 -0.44
N VAL A 43 4.37 11.82 0.16
CA VAL A 43 3.54 12.92 0.68
C VAL A 43 2.74 13.63 -0.42
N ASN A 44 3.10 13.44 -1.69
CA ASN A 44 2.46 14.11 -2.81
C ASN A 44 1.30 13.33 -3.43
N TRP A 45 1.13 12.07 -3.07
CA TRP A 45 0.06 11.26 -3.69
C TRP A 45 -0.73 10.41 -2.70
N ASN A 46 -0.29 10.25 -1.45
CA ASN A 46 -0.89 9.30 -0.54
C ASN A 46 -2.12 9.86 0.18
N PHE A 47 -3.17 10.11 -0.59
CA PHE A 47 -4.47 10.57 -0.08
C PHE A 47 -5.57 10.22 -1.10
N ALA A 48 -6.78 9.99 -0.59
CA ALA A 48 -7.88 9.48 -1.42
C ALA A 48 -8.79 10.57 -1.98
N SER A 49 -8.64 11.82 -1.55
CA SER A 49 -9.46 12.93 -2.06
C SER A 49 -8.78 14.26 -1.76
N ASP A 50 -9.30 15.33 -2.38
CA ASP A 50 -8.80 16.68 -2.16
C ASP A 50 -9.10 17.21 -0.76
N GLN A 51 -9.93 16.49 0.00
CA GLN A 51 -10.25 16.85 1.39
C GLN A 51 -9.17 16.40 2.37
N TRP A 52 -8.25 15.57 1.91
CA TRP A 52 -7.19 14.98 2.73
C TRP A 52 -5.81 15.31 2.18
N HIS A 53 -4.80 15.27 3.05
CA HIS A 53 -3.41 15.37 2.62
C HIS A 53 -2.54 14.48 3.51
N CYS A 54 -1.31 14.26 3.06
CA CYS A 54 -0.32 13.46 3.77
C CYS A 54 0.84 14.37 4.16
N PRO A 55 0.78 15.02 5.33
CA PRO A 55 1.81 16.00 5.70
C PRO A 55 3.14 15.38 6.10
N LYS A 56 3.17 14.09 6.39
CA LYS A 56 4.38 13.46 6.89
C LYS A 56 4.46 12.01 6.45
N ALA A 57 5.65 11.58 6.06
CA ALA A 57 5.94 10.19 5.74
C ALA A 57 7.37 9.86 6.17
N SER A 58 7.59 8.63 6.58
CA SER A 58 8.93 8.10 6.78
C SER A 58 8.93 6.63 6.38
N ASN A 59 10.08 6.14 5.95
CA ASN A 59 10.13 4.80 5.40
C ASN A 59 11.54 4.21 5.58
N ASP A 60 11.63 3.23 6.47
CA ASP A 60 12.86 2.47 6.68
C ASP A 60 12.70 1.15 5.93
N LEU A 61 13.14 1.12 4.69
CA LEU A 61 12.84 0.10 3.71
C LEU A 61 13.75 -1.13 3.87
N VAL A 62 13.65 -1.76 5.02
CA VAL A 62 14.34 -3.01 5.36
C VAL A 62 13.41 -3.87 6.18
N VAL A 63 13.65 -5.19 6.20
CA VAL A 63 12.86 -6.10 7.06
C VAL A 63 13.01 -5.64 8.51
N GLY A 64 11.88 -5.50 9.20
CA GLY A 64 11.83 -4.97 10.56
C GLY A 64 11.73 -3.46 10.62
N GLY A 65 11.96 -2.76 9.52
CA GLY A 65 11.82 -1.31 9.45
C GLY A 65 10.37 -0.87 9.38
N LYS A 66 10.12 0.40 9.57
CA LYS A 66 8.77 0.96 9.63
C LYS A 66 8.43 1.77 8.38
N TYR A 67 7.24 1.52 7.86
CA TYR A 67 6.56 2.38 6.91
C TYR A 67 5.58 3.23 7.73
N TYR A 68 5.63 4.55 7.55
CA TYR A 68 4.77 5.46 8.30
C TYR A 68 4.27 6.58 7.42
N THR A 69 2.96 6.86 7.48
CA THR A 69 2.38 8.05 6.88
C THR A 69 1.37 8.65 7.85
N ARG A 70 1.32 9.99 7.87
CA ARG A 70 0.28 10.72 8.59
C ARG A 70 -0.73 11.22 7.58
N MET A 71 -2.00 10.91 7.82
CA MET A 71 -3.11 11.34 6.98
C MET A 71 -3.94 12.34 7.76
N GLU A 72 -4.21 13.51 7.17
CA GLU A 72 -5.00 14.55 7.85
C GLU A 72 -6.04 15.14 6.92
N ALA A 73 -7.21 15.44 7.46
CA ALA A 73 -8.21 16.22 6.75
C ALA A 73 -7.70 17.65 6.66
N LYS A 74 -7.91 18.31 5.52
CA LYS A 74 -7.48 19.69 5.33
C LYS A 74 -8.27 20.65 6.20
N PHE A 75 -9.49 20.26 6.56
CA PHE A 75 -10.36 21.08 7.39
C PHE A 75 -10.73 20.29 8.63
N GLY A 76 -10.66 20.94 9.81
CA GLY A 76 -10.92 20.28 11.07
C GLY A 76 -9.66 19.65 11.63
N GLU A 77 -9.83 18.84 12.67
CA GLU A 77 -8.72 18.24 13.41
C GLU A 77 -8.69 16.72 13.29
N ILE A 78 -9.24 16.20 12.21
CA ILE A 78 -9.30 14.76 12.00
C ILE A 78 -8.04 14.28 11.29
N GLY A 79 -7.44 13.24 11.83
CA GLY A 79 -6.28 12.62 11.21
C GLY A 79 -5.98 11.28 11.84
N PHE A 80 -5.11 10.52 11.19
CA PHE A 80 -4.69 9.22 11.71
C PHE A 80 -3.31 8.87 11.20
N ASP A 81 -2.65 8.00 11.94
CA ASP A 81 -1.36 7.45 11.55
C ASP A 81 -1.59 6.09 10.87
N PHE A 82 -0.89 5.87 9.77
CA PHE A 82 -0.88 4.59 9.10
C PHE A 82 0.54 4.05 9.18
N GLU A 83 0.73 2.91 9.85
CA GLU A 83 2.05 2.39 10.14
C GLU A 83 2.10 0.89 9.95
N GLY A 84 3.20 0.42 9.36
CA GLY A 84 3.43 -1.00 9.20
C GLY A 84 4.89 -1.35 9.42
N THR A 85 5.14 -2.63 9.68
CA THR A 85 6.49 -3.17 9.83
C THR A 85 6.78 -4.11 8.69
N TYR A 86 7.87 -3.88 7.97
CA TYR A 86 8.22 -4.70 6.82
C TYR A 86 8.54 -6.13 7.23
N THR A 87 7.95 -7.09 6.52
CA THR A 87 8.28 -8.51 6.66
C THR A 87 9.05 -9.03 5.47
N GLU A 88 8.99 -8.31 4.34
CA GLU A 88 9.74 -8.67 3.14
C GLU A 88 10.05 -7.41 2.35
N VAL A 89 11.28 -7.29 1.85
CA VAL A 89 11.70 -6.19 0.98
C VAL A 89 12.58 -6.79 -0.12
N LEU A 90 12.13 -6.67 -1.36
CA LEU A 90 12.85 -7.11 -2.55
C LEU A 90 13.02 -5.86 -3.44
N PRO A 91 14.18 -5.19 -3.37
CA PRO A 91 14.37 -3.91 -4.06
C PRO A 91 13.92 -3.95 -5.51
N GLU A 92 13.11 -2.97 -5.89
CA GLU A 92 12.51 -2.79 -7.22
C GLU A 92 11.53 -3.90 -7.63
N GLU A 93 11.38 -4.97 -6.83
CA GLU A 93 10.43 -6.04 -7.13
C GLU A 93 9.17 -5.96 -6.28
N GLY A 94 9.31 -5.62 -5.01
CA GLY A 94 8.15 -5.53 -4.14
C GLY A 94 8.50 -5.55 -2.67
N PHE A 95 7.45 -5.41 -1.86
CA PHE A 95 7.58 -5.46 -0.40
C PHE A 95 6.27 -5.87 0.23
N THR A 96 6.34 -6.32 1.47
CA THR A 96 5.18 -6.63 2.30
C THR A 96 5.40 -6.03 3.66
N PHE A 97 4.38 -5.38 4.22
CA PHE A 97 4.42 -4.97 5.61
C PHE A 97 3.15 -5.39 6.32
N LYS A 98 3.25 -5.47 7.65
CA LYS A 98 2.15 -5.91 8.49
C LYS A 98 1.76 -4.77 9.42
N LEU A 99 0.45 -4.50 9.50
CA LEU A 99 -0.10 -3.49 10.39
C LEU A 99 -0.19 -4.05 11.82
N SER A 100 -0.48 -3.19 12.79
CA SER A 100 -0.54 -3.61 14.20
C SER A 100 -1.62 -4.64 14.50
N ASP A 101 -2.67 -4.69 13.68
CA ASP A 101 -3.76 -5.67 13.82
C ASP A 101 -3.56 -6.92 12.98
N GLU A 102 -2.33 -7.15 12.49
CA GLU A 102 -1.92 -8.31 11.71
C GLU A 102 -2.35 -8.29 10.24
N ARG A 103 -3.05 -7.26 9.79
CA ARG A 103 -3.37 -7.12 8.36
C ARG A 103 -2.10 -6.85 7.57
N GLU A 104 -2.00 -7.45 6.39
CA GLU A 104 -0.84 -7.31 5.52
C GLU A 104 -1.15 -6.47 4.30
N VAL A 105 -0.13 -5.78 3.82
CA VAL A 105 -0.15 -5.04 2.56
C VAL A 105 1.07 -5.46 1.76
N SER A 106 0.86 -5.93 0.54
CA SER A 106 1.94 -6.32 -0.37
C SER A 106 1.85 -5.49 -1.64
N VAL A 107 2.99 -4.99 -2.09
CA VAL A 107 3.08 -4.20 -3.31
C VAL A 107 4.12 -4.85 -4.21
N SER A 108 3.78 -5.07 -5.48
CA SER A 108 4.71 -5.66 -6.45
C SER A 108 4.82 -4.78 -7.69
N PHE A 109 6.01 -4.81 -8.29
CA PHE A 109 6.37 -4.01 -9.45
C PHE A 109 6.84 -4.96 -10.54
N THR A 110 6.10 -5.00 -11.64
CA THR A 110 6.40 -5.93 -12.75
C THR A 110 6.63 -5.12 -14.02
N GLU A 111 7.77 -5.35 -14.65
CA GLU A 111 8.11 -4.70 -15.91
C GLU A 111 7.17 -5.16 -17.03
N LYS A 112 6.64 -4.21 -17.79
CA LYS A 112 5.74 -4.44 -18.93
C LYS A 112 6.19 -3.55 -20.08
N GLY A 113 7.24 -4.01 -20.81
CA GLY A 113 7.83 -3.17 -21.84
C GLY A 113 8.47 -1.94 -21.21
N GLU A 114 8.04 -0.78 -21.66
CA GLU A 114 8.54 0.51 -21.10
C GLU A 114 7.73 0.97 -19.92
N SER A 115 6.72 0.20 -19.53
CA SER A 115 5.84 0.54 -18.41
C SER A 115 6.08 -0.42 -17.25
N THR A 116 5.53 -0.08 -16.09
CA THR A 116 5.59 -0.92 -14.90
C THR A 116 4.20 -1.13 -14.35
N GLN A 117 3.82 -2.39 -14.17
CA GLN A 117 2.57 -2.71 -13.48
C GLN A 117 2.81 -2.70 -11.98
N VAL A 118 2.02 -1.93 -11.26
CA VAL A 118 2.06 -1.88 -9.80
C VAL A 118 0.78 -2.53 -9.29
N ARG A 119 0.95 -3.55 -8.45
CA ARG A 119 -0.17 -4.28 -7.85
C ARG A 119 -0.09 -4.20 -6.36
N VAL A 120 -1.19 -3.79 -5.74
CA VAL A 120 -1.30 -3.73 -4.28
C VAL A 120 -2.34 -4.76 -3.86
N ILE A 121 -1.93 -5.66 -2.97
CA ILE A 121 -2.83 -6.65 -2.38
C ILE A 121 -2.85 -6.36 -0.88
N PHE A 122 -4.03 -6.09 -0.35
CA PHE A 122 -4.13 -5.77 1.07
C PHE A 122 -5.28 -6.52 1.73
N ASP A 123 -5.12 -6.75 3.04
CA ASP A 123 -6.14 -7.39 3.84
C ASP A 123 -7.22 -6.37 4.18
N ALA A 124 -8.48 -6.73 3.91
CA ALA A 124 -9.61 -5.86 4.17
C ALA A 124 -9.83 -5.71 5.68
N GLU A 125 -10.18 -4.51 6.12
CA GLU A 125 -10.64 -4.29 7.49
C GLU A 125 -12.13 -4.58 7.55
N THR A 126 -12.73 -4.53 8.74
CA THR A 126 -14.11 -5.00 8.95
C THR A 126 -15.13 -3.88 9.12
N GLU A 127 -14.71 -2.62 9.15
CA GLU A 127 -15.62 -1.51 9.40
C GLU A 127 -16.27 -0.96 8.14
N ASN A 128 -15.57 -1.01 7.01
CA ASN A 128 -16.05 -0.49 5.75
C ASN A 128 -16.34 -1.63 4.77
N THR A 129 -17.22 -1.38 3.81
CA THR A 129 -17.53 -2.38 2.79
C THR A 129 -16.31 -2.65 1.91
N PHE A 130 -16.31 -3.81 1.28
CA PHE A 130 -15.29 -4.17 0.29
C PHE A 130 -15.20 -3.10 -0.80
N LYS A 131 -16.35 -2.65 -1.28
CA LYS A 131 -16.43 -1.66 -2.35
C LYS A 131 -15.77 -0.35 -1.95
N LEU A 132 -16.05 0.16 -0.74
CA LEU A 132 -15.46 1.41 -0.27
C LEU A 132 -13.95 1.30 -0.11
N GLN A 133 -13.49 0.18 0.44
CA GLN A 133 -12.05 -0.03 0.60
C GLN A 133 -11.35 -0.13 -0.74
N THR A 134 -11.93 -0.88 -1.68
CA THR A 134 -11.38 -1.00 -3.04
C THR A 134 -11.28 0.36 -3.71
N GLN A 135 -12.33 1.16 -3.62
CA GLN A 135 -12.35 2.49 -4.22
C GLN A 135 -11.30 3.42 -3.61
N GLY A 136 -11.19 3.40 -2.28
CA GLY A 136 -10.23 4.25 -1.58
C GLY A 136 -8.79 3.93 -1.96
N TRP A 137 -8.43 2.66 -1.92
CA TRP A 137 -7.07 2.24 -2.26
C TRP A 137 -6.76 2.44 -3.74
N GLN A 138 -7.74 2.19 -4.63
CA GLN A 138 -7.57 2.44 -6.06
C GLN A 138 -7.35 3.93 -6.33
N THR A 139 -8.09 4.80 -5.64
CA THR A 139 -7.94 6.25 -5.81
C THR A 139 -6.54 6.70 -5.42
N ILE A 140 -6.01 6.20 -4.30
CA ILE A 140 -4.64 6.52 -3.89
C ILE A 140 -3.64 6.04 -4.94
N LEU A 141 -3.84 4.83 -5.46
CA LEU A 141 -2.95 4.29 -6.48
C LEU A 141 -3.03 5.10 -7.79
N ASP A 142 -4.22 5.60 -8.14
CA ASP A 142 -4.40 6.46 -9.30
C ASP A 142 -3.68 7.80 -9.10
N GLN A 143 -3.67 8.33 -7.88
CA GLN A 143 -2.94 9.54 -7.55
C GLN A 143 -1.43 9.32 -7.70
N TYR A 144 -0.95 8.18 -7.24
CA TYR A 144 0.44 7.79 -7.40
C TYR A 144 0.83 7.74 -8.89
N LYS A 145 -0.02 7.12 -9.72
CA LYS A 145 0.22 7.07 -11.17
C LYS A 145 0.32 8.47 -11.75
N LYS A 146 -0.65 9.31 -11.45
CA LYS A 146 -0.70 10.68 -11.97
C LYS A 146 0.54 11.47 -11.58
N TYR A 147 0.91 11.39 -10.31
CA TYR A 147 2.09 12.10 -9.80
C TYR A 147 3.38 11.58 -10.44
N THR A 148 3.53 10.27 -10.52
CA THR A 148 4.75 9.65 -11.05
C THR A 148 4.95 9.98 -12.53
N GLU A 149 3.88 9.95 -13.31
CA GLU A 149 3.97 10.23 -14.75
C GLU A 149 4.18 11.71 -15.05
N ALA A 150 3.78 12.60 -14.14
CA ALA A 150 3.93 14.03 -14.31
C ALA A 150 5.29 14.57 -13.84
N ASN A 151 6.04 13.77 -13.13
CA ASN A 151 7.31 14.18 -12.54
C ASN A 151 8.45 13.24 -12.93
#